data_ff1da9783d2bb775819aaa390498350e
#
_entry.id   ff1da9783d2bb775819aaa390498350e
#
_cell.length_a   1.000
_cell.length_b   1.000
_cell.length_c   1.000
_cell.angle_alpha   90.00
_cell.angle_beta   90.00
_cell.angle_gamma   90.00
#
_symmetry.space_group_name_H-M   'P 1'
#
loop_
_entity.id
_entity.type
_entity.pdbx_description
1 polymer ?
#
loop_
_entity_poly.entity_id
_entity_poly.type
_entity_poly.pdbx_seq_one_letter_code
_entity_poly.pdbx_strand_id
1 'polypeptide(L)'
;DNNQPIWIIDGVPFSDNNSSDASYYGGVDRGGASVDINPDDIETISVLKGPNAAALYGSRAGNGVILITTKKGSKKEGFGVRYSGNFTWSTVAETLKMQERYGQGTDGVYNKAASSSWGSELDGHMVEAWNGEQRAYSKYGNKLEDYFNTGFAHNHNVSISNVTDKSHFRASFGSSNNKGLFPNEKLDKINID
;
A
#
# COMPACT_ATOMS: atom_id res chain seq x y z
N ASP A 1 -22.69 -9.48 -1.56
CA ASP A 1 -23.15 -8.12 -1.18
C ASP A 1 -21.96 -7.16 -1.29
N ASN A 2 -22.09 -6.15 -2.15
CA ASN A 2 -21.07 -5.13 -2.30
C ASN A 2 -21.23 -4.08 -1.18
N ASN A 3 -20.32 -4.05 -0.23
CA ASN A 3 -20.30 -3.09 0.88
C ASN A 3 -19.50 -1.83 0.58
N GLN A 4 -19.10 -1.60 -0.68
CA GLN A 4 -18.29 -0.47 -1.05
C GLN A 4 -19.12 0.78 -1.30
N PRO A 5 -18.63 1.99 -0.97
CA PRO A 5 -19.27 3.25 -1.31
C PRO A 5 -19.20 3.50 -2.82
N ILE A 6 -20.09 4.35 -3.32
CA ILE A 6 -19.96 4.89 -4.68
C ILE A 6 -18.96 6.05 -4.66
N TRP A 7 -18.07 6.06 -5.62
CA TRP A 7 -17.15 7.16 -5.86
C TRP A 7 -17.75 8.09 -6.94
N ILE A 8 -17.72 9.38 -6.69
CA ILE A 8 -18.18 10.40 -7.65
C ILE A 8 -17.06 11.42 -7.80
N ILE A 9 -16.53 11.52 -9.02
CA ILE A 9 -15.43 12.43 -9.36
C ILE A 9 -16.00 13.49 -10.31
N ASP A 10 -15.97 14.73 -9.88
CA ASP A 10 -16.53 15.89 -10.63
C ASP A 10 -17.95 15.65 -11.16
N GLY A 11 -18.77 14.95 -10.37
CA GLY A 11 -20.15 14.62 -10.70
C GLY A 11 -20.35 13.33 -11.49
N VAL A 12 -19.30 12.66 -11.91
CA VAL A 12 -19.36 11.38 -12.64
C VAL A 12 -19.23 10.21 -11.66
N PRO A 13 -20.21 9.28 -11.62
CA PRO A 13 -20.12 8.12 -10.74
C PRO A 13 -19.12 7.08 -11.27
N PHE A 14 -18.28 6.59 -10.37
CA PHE A 14 -17.32 5.53 -10.59
C PHE A 14 -17.61 4.33 -9.68
N SER A 15 -17.44 3.12 -10.22
CA SER A 15 -17.43 1.90 -9.41
C SER A 15 -15.99 1.53 -9.10
N ASP A 16 -15.68 1.45 -7.81
CA ASP A 16 -14.36 0.98 -7.34
C ASP A 16 -14.35 -0.55 -7.19
N ASN A 17 -14.79 -1.22 -8.25
CA ASN A 17 -14.78 -2.67 -8.26
C ASN A 17 -13.36 -3.17 -8.56
N ASN A 18 -12.70 -3.69 -7.56
CA ASN A 18 -11.47 -4.45 -7.77
C ASN A 18 -11.83 -5.82 -8.36
N SER A 19 -11.79 -5.91 -9.70
CA SER A 19 -12.10 -7.16 -10.43
C SER A 19 -10.94 -8.17 -10.44
N SER A 20 -9.82 -7.82 -9.79
CA SER A 20 -8.61 -8.63 -9.77
C SER A 20 -8.10 -8.85 -8.35
N ASP A 21 -9.00 -9.18 -7.42
CA ASP A 21 -8.60 -9.50 -6.05
C ASP A 21 -7.60 -10.66 -6.03
N ALA A 22 -6.49 -10.44 -5.36
CA ALA A 22 -5.56 -11.52 -5.04
C ALA A 22 -6.30 -12.51 -4.13
N SER A 23 -6.43 -13.76 -4.57
CA SER A 23 -7.05 -14.83 -3.80
C SER A 23 -6.01 -15.59 -2.98
N TYR A 24 -6.46 -16.42 -2.04
CA TYR A 24 -5.58 -17.31 -1.27
C TYR A 24 -4.69 -18.21 -2.16
N TYR A 25 -5.11 -18.48 -3.38
CA TYR A 25 -4.40 -19.33 -4.35
C TYR A 25 -3.52 -18.54 -5.34
N GLY A 26 -3.38 -17.24 -5.15
CA GLY A 26 -2.60 -16.36 -6.02
C GLY A 26 -3.46 -15.30 -6.70
N GLY A 27 -2.83 -14.50 -7.53
CA GLY A 27 -3.44 -13.37 -8.21
C GLY A 27 -2.60 -12.11 -8.01
N VAL A 28 -2.94 -11.06 -8.73
CA VAL A 28 -2.32 -9.74 -8.61
C VAL A 28 -3.42 -8.75 -8.24
N ASP A 29 -3.29 -8.13 -7.08
CA ASP A 29 -4.12 -6.99 -6.74
C ASP A 29 -3.61 -5.76 -7.51
N ARG A 30 -4.42 -5.26 -8.43
CA ARG A 30 -4.12 -4.06 -9.21
C ARG A 30 -4.72 -2.79 -8.60
N GLY A 31 -5.41 -2.92 -7.46
CA GLY A 31 -6.17 -1.84 -6.85
C GLY A 31 -7.47 -1.54 -7.59
N GLY A 32 -8.33 -0.76 -6.96
CA GLY A 32 -9.56 -0.23 -7.56
C GLY A 32 -9.31 1.10 -8.28
N ALA A 33 -10.33 1.63 -8.94
CA ALA A 33 -10.26 2.92 -9.64
C ALA A 33 -9.91 4.10 -8.72
N SER A 34 -10.15 3.99 -7.42
CA SER A 34 -9.75 4.97 -6.40
C SER A 34 -8.24 5.18 -6.31
N VAL A 35 -7.47 4.13 -6.58
CA VAL A 35 -5.99 4.18 -6.57
C VAL A 35 -5.45 5.00 -7.73
N ASP A 36 -6.23 5.14 -8.82
CA ASP A 36 -5.80 5.87 -10.02
C ASP A 36 -5.88 7.39 -9.87
N ILE A 37 -6.61 7.87 -8.86
CA ILE A 37 -6.74 9.30 -8.60
C ILE A 37 -5.44 9.81 -7.96
N ASN A 38 -4.87 10.87 -8.56
CA ASN A 38 -3.73 11.55 -7.96
C ASN A 38 -4.21 12.45 -6.80
N PRO A 39 -3.78 12.20 -5.55
CA PRO A 39 -4.19 13.03 -4.42
C PRO A 39 -3.83 14.53 -4.59
N ASP A 40 -2.77 14.82 -5.32
CA ASP A 40 -2.33 16.21 -5.57
C ASP A 40 -3.30 16.99 -6.48
N ASP A 41 -4.16 16.30 -7.23
CA ASP A 41 -5.15 16.91 -8.10
C ASP A 41 -6.52 17.08 -7.43
N ILE A 42 -6.68 16.61 -6.20
CA ILE A 42 -7.91 16.74 -5.42
C ILE A 42 -7.98 18.12 -4.76
N GLU A 43 -9.11 18.83 -4.97
CA GLU A 43 -9.44 20.05 -4.25
C GLU A 43 -10.21 19.75 -2.95
N THR A 44 -11.24 18.91 -3.03
CA THR A 44 -12.06 18.54 -1.86
C THR A 44 -12.50 17.08 -1.91
N ILE A 45 -12.62 16.48 -0.73
CA ILE A 45 -13.25 15.18 -0.54
C ILE A 45 -14.39 15.35 0.45
N SER A 46 -15.59 14.93 0.06
CA SER A 46 -16.76 14.91 0.93
C SER A 46 -17.33 13.50 1.02
N VAL A 47 -17.62 13.05 2.23
CA VAL A 47 -18.18 11.73 2.49
C VAL A 47 -19.65 11.87 2.92
N LEU A 48 -20.57 11.36 2.10
CA LEU A 48 -21.99 11.27 2.41
C LEU A 48 -22.30 9.88 2.95
N LYS A 49 -22.87 9.82 4.14
CA LYS A 49 -23.19 8.56 4.84
C LYS A 49 -24.69 8.29 4.81
N GLY A 50 -25.03 6.98 4.69
CA GLY A 50 -26.37 6.45 4.92
C GLY A 50 -27.49 7.10 4.13
N PRO A 51 -28.61 7.46 4.77
CA PRO A 51 -29.82 7.94 4.08
C PRO A 51 -29.64 9.19 3.22
N ASN A 52 -28.73 10.09 3.61
CA ASN A 52 -28.46 11.32 2.84
C ASN A 52 -27.82 10.99 1.49
N ALA A 53 -26.95 10.00 1.44
CA ALA A 53 -26.36 9.52 0.18
C ALA A 53 -27.42 8.86 -0.71
N ALA A 54 -28.27 8.02 -0.13
CA ALA A 54 -29.35 7.33 -0.87
C ALA A 54 -30.39 8.31 -1.42
N ALA A 55 -30.70 9.38 -0.70
CA ALA A 55 -31.64 10.41 -1.17
C ALA A 55 -31.14 11.17 -2.40
N LEU A 56 -29.83 11.39 -2.54
CA LEU A 56 -29.23 12.12 -3.64
C LEU A 56 -28.85 11.24 -4.84
N TYR A 57 -28.40 10.00 -4.56
CA TYR A 57 -27.78 9.12 -5.57
C TYR A 57 -28.48 7.76 -5.71
N GLY A 58 -29.65 7.60 -5.07
CA GLY A 58 -30.49 6.41 -5.17
C GLY A 58 -30.01 5.24 -4.32
N SER A 59 -30.66 4.07 -4.48
CA SER A 59 -30.46 2.89 -3.65
C SER A 59 -29.02 2.33 -3.68
N ARG A 60 -28.31 2.52 -4.77
CA ARG A 60 -26.90 2.09 -4.90
C ARG A 60 -25.97 2.81 -3.91
N ALA A 61 -26.36 4.00 -3.45
CA ALA A 61 -25.62 4.80 -2.49
C ALA A 61 -25.91 4.42 -1.01
N GLY A 62 -26.61 3.33 -0.77
CA GLY A 62 -26.91 2.85 0.60
C GLY A 62 -25.68 2.63 1.49
N ASN A 63 -24.55 2.29 0.89
CA ASN A 63 -23.26 2.12 1.59
C ASN A 63 -22.45 3.43 1.70
N GLY A 64 -23.02 4.56 1.26
CA GLY A 64 -22.39 5.86 1.27
C GLY A 64 -21.86 6.29 -0.11
N VAL A 65 -21.45 7.55 -0.18
CA VAL A 65 -20.87 8.18 -1.38
C VAL A 65 -19.63 8.98 -0.99
N ILE A 66 -18.57 8.82 -1.76
CA ILE A 66 -17.37 9.63 -1.68
C ILE A 66 -17.35 10.58 -2.87
N LEU A 67 -17.52 11.87 -2.59
CA LEU A 67 -17.48 12.92 -3.59
C LEU A 67 -16.06 13.49 -3.65
N ILE A 68 -15.46 13.45 -4.82
CA ILE A 68 -14.18 14.07 -5.10
C ILE A 68 -14.39 15.21 -6.09
N THR A 69 -13.88 16.38 -5.74
CA THR A 69 -13.79 17.52 -6.66
C THR A 69 -12.33 17.75 -6.97
N THR A 70 -11.99 17.79 -8.24
CA THR A 70 -10.63 18.06 -8.69
C THR A 70 -10.33 19.56 -8.76
N LYS A 71 -9.06 19.91 -8.70
CA LYS A 71 -8.58 21.29 -8.79
C LYS A 71 -8.80 21.83 -10.20
N LYS A 72 -9.59 22.90 -10.32
CA LYS A 72 -9.91 23.55 -11.59
C LYS A 72 -8.94 24.66 -12.01
N GLY A 73 -7.77 24.74 -11.37
CA GLY A 73 -6.79 25.78 -11.60
C GLY A 73 -6.69 26.80 -10.47
N SER A 74 -5.94 27.90 -10.68
CA SER A 74 -5.77 28.96 -9.68
C SER A 74 -7.05 29.80 -9.59
N LYS A 75 -7.37 30.30 -8.38
CA LYS A 75 -8.43 31.31 -8.20
C LYS A 75 -7.97 32.73 -8.57
N LYS A 76 -6.68 32.90 -8.86
CA LYS A 76 -6.08 34.18 -9.25
C LYS A 76 -5.80 34.14 -10.75
N GLU A 77 -6.10 35.24 -11.41
CA GLU A 77 -5.72 35.47 -12.80
C GLU A 77 -4.20 35.39 -12.98
N GLY A 78 -3.80 34.86 -14.14
CA GLY A 78 -2.42 34.76 -14.53
C GLY A 78 -1.90 33.33 -14.66
N PHE A 79 -0.63 33.24 -15.01
CA PHE A 79 0.10 32.00 -15.15
C PHE A 79 0.67 31.54 -13.82
N GLY A 80 0.48 30.28 -13.49
CA GLY A 80 1.01 29.66 -12.26
C GLY A 80 1.67 28.32 -12.53
N VAL A 81 2.78 28.07 -11.85
CA VAL A 81 3.42 26.74 -11.79
C VAL A 81 3.45 26.33 -10.33
N ARG A 82 3.05 25.08 -10.07
CA ARG A 82 3.13 24.47 -8.74
C ARG A 82 3.88 23.16 -8.83
N TYR A 83 4.81 22.99 -7.92
CA TYR A 83 5.47 21.72 -7.66
C TYR A 83 5.13 21.26 -6.25
N SER A 84 4.78 19.98 -6.11
CA SER A 84 4.70 19.27 -4.82
C SER A 84 5.55 18.01 -4.86
N GLY A 85 6.23 17.73 -3.75
CA GLY A 85 7.05 16.54 -3.58
C GLY A 85 6.88 15.98 -2.18
N ASN A 86 6.72 14.65 -2.09
CA ASN A 86 6.63 13.94 -0.82
C ASN A 86 7.60 12.77 -0.82
N PHE A 87 8.29 12.57 0.30
CA PHE A 87 9.19 11.46 0.54
C PHE A 87 8.78 10.75 1.82
N THR A 88 8.61 9.45 1.76
CA THR A 88 8.18 8.64 2.89
C THR A 88 9.11 7.45 3.06
N TRP A 89 9.61 7.26 4.27
CA TRP A 89 10.36 6.06 4.68
C TRP A 89 9.48 5.25 5.62
N SER A 90 9.42 3.96 5.40
CA SER A 90 8.66 3.03 6.21
C SER A 90 9.56 1.92 6.71
N THR A 91 9.48 1.63 7.99
CA THR A 91 10.18 0.50 8.63
C THR A 91 9.17 -0.32 9.43
N VAL A 92 9.48 -1.58 9.66
CA VAL A 92 8.67 -2.41 10.56
C VAL A 92 8.84 -1.88 11.98
N ALA A 93 7.73 -1.54 12.64
CA ALA A 93 7.75 -0.97 13.97
C ALA A 93 8.08 -2.03 15.04
N GLU A 94 7.51 -3.22 14.91
CA GLU A 94 7.73 -4.33 15.85
C GLU A 94 7.49 -5.66 15.15
N THR A 95 8.33 -6.64 15.44
CA THR A 95 8.19 -8.03 15.00
C THR A 95 7.86 -8.93 16.19
N LEU A 96 7.36 -10.12 15.91
CA LEU A 96 7.12 -11.13 16.95
C LEU A 96 8.45 -11.51 17.61
N LYS A 97 8.51 -11.33 18.93
CA LYS A 97 9.65 -11.81 19.73
C LYS A 97 9.52 -13.32 19.89
N MET A 98 10.38 -14.02 19.18
CA MET A 98 10.44 -15.48 19.26
C MET A 98 11.44 -15.90 20.32
N GLN A 99 11.24 -17.10 20.90
CA GLN A 99 12.25 -17.70 21.76
C GLN A 99 13.52 -18.01 20.94
N GLU A 100 14.69 -17.83 21.54
CA GLU A 100 15.99 -17.92 20.88
C GLU A 100 16.96 -18.90 21.56
N ARG A 101 16.47 -19.61 22.57
CA ARG A 101 17.30 -20.53 23.37
C ARG A 101 17.32 -21.92 22.79
N TYR A 102 16.20 -22.40 22.29
CA TYR A 102 16.07 -23.76 21.76
C TYR A 102 15.80 -23.71 20.26
N GLY A 103 16.30 -24.69 19.53
CA GLY A 103 16.11 -24.80 18.10
C GLY A 103 15.15 -25.93 17.70
N GLN A 104 15.22 -26.33 16.45
CA GLN A 104 14.38 -27.36 15.86
C GLN A 104 14.52 -28.71 16.60
N GLY A 105 13.40 -29.31 16.98
CA GLY A 105 13.36 -30.57 17.69
C GLY A 105 12.22 -30.63 18.70
N THR A 106 12.19 -31.66 19.51
CA THR A 106 11.17 -31.96 20.50
C THR A 106 11.82 -32.50 21.77
N ASP A 107 11.24 -32.18 22.95
CA ASP A 107 11.68 -32.74 24.24
C ASP A 107 13.17 -32.53 24.56
N GLY A 108 13.71 -31.38 24.13
CA GLY A 108 15.12 -31.06 24.35
C GLY A 108 16.10 -31.76 23.41
N VAL A 109 15.63 -32.50 22.41
CA VAL A 109 16.45 -33.26 21.45
C VAL A 109 16.34 -32.67 20.06
N TYR A 110 17.49 -32.43 19.42
CA TYR A 110 17.52 -32.02 18.02
C TYR A 110 16.90 -33.10 17.11
N ASN A 111 16.03 -32.68 16.23
CA ASN A 111 15.46 -33.54 15.18
C ASN A 111 15.24 -32.70 13.91
N LYS A 112 16.01 -33.01 12.84
CA LYS A 112 15.95 -32.29 11.56
C LYS A 112 14.60 -32.39 10.82
N ALA A 113 13.74 -33.34 11.21
CA ALA A 113 12.41 -33.52 10.64
C ALA A 113 11.29 -32.93 11.50
N ALA A 114 11.59 -32.42 12.69
CA ALA A 114 10.58 -31.84 13.58
C ALA A 114 10.09 -30.49 13.07
N SER A 115 8.80 -30.25 13.23
CA SER A 115 8.16 -28.94 12.97
C SER A 115 8.14 -28.03 14.20
N SER A 116 8.59 -28.50 15.36
CA SER A 116 8.63 -27.75 16.60
C SER A 116 10.03 -27.18 16.86
N SER A 117 10.11 -26.13 17.69
CA SER A 117 11.32 -25.42 18.08
C SER A 117 11.65 -25.64 19.57
N TRP A 118 11.42 -26.84 20.08
CA TRP A 118 11.70 -27.25 21.46
C TRP A 118 12.71 -28.41 21.51
N GLY A 119 13.71 -28.34 20.61
CA GLY A 119 14.84 -29.26 20.57
C GLY A 119 15.94 -28.89 21.56
N SER A 120 17.19 -29.25 21.26
CA SER A 120 18.36 -28.91 22.10
C SER A 120 18.61 -27.38 22.10
N GLU A 121 19.45 -26.93 23.06
CA GLU A 121 19.88 -25.53 23.13
C GLU A 121 20.74 -25.16 21.91
N LEU A 122 20.64 -23.90 21.51
CA LEU A 122 21.41 -23.30 20.42
C LEU A 122 22.81 -22.87 20.93
N ASP A 123 23.59 -23.82 21.42
CA ASP A 123 24.88 -23.61 22.04
C ASP A 123 26.08 -23.71 21.08
N GLY A 124 25.80 -23.96 19.80
CA GLY A 124 26.82 -24.07 18.75
C GLY A 124 27.36 -25.46 18.51
N HIS A 125 26.85 -26.51 19.19
CA HIS A 125 27.25 -27.87 18.87
C HIS A 125 26.94 -28.24 17.42
N MET A 126 27.67 -29.19 16.86
CA MET A 126 27.51 -29.61 15.47
C MET A 126 26.31 -30.54 15.32
N VAL A 127 25.44 -30.24 14.35
CA VAL A 127 24.31 -31.08 14.00
C VAL A 127 24.28 -31.33 12.50
N GLU A 128 23.72 -32.47 12.12
CA GLU A 128 23.44 -32.75 10.70
C GLU A 128 22.21 -31.96 10.22
N ALA A 129 22.38 -31.07 9.26
CA ALA A 129 21.29 -30.31 8.64
C ALA A 129 20.42 -31.18 7.73
N TRP A 130 19.31 -30.62 7.25
CA TRP A 130 18.38 -31.28 6.34
C TRP A 130 19.02 -31.78 5.03
N ASN A 131 20.09 -31.12 4.58
CA ASN A 131 20.85 -31.47 3.37
C ASN A 131 22.02 -32.44 3.64
N GLY A 132 22.15 -32.95 4.88
CA GLY A 132 23.23 -33.87 5.28
C GLY A 132 24.53 -33.18 5.67
N GLU A 133 24.65 -31.88 5.55
CA GLU A 133 25.85 -31.15 5.96
C GLU A 133 25.92 -30.95 7.49
N GLN A 134 27.13 -30.99 8.03
CA GLN A 134 27.36 -30.62 9.42
C GLN A 134 27.42 -29.10 9.58
N ARG A 135 26.61 -28.56 10.49
CA ARG A 135 26.65 -27.13 10.81
C ARG A 135 26.49 -26.86 12.28
N ALA A 136 26.99 -25.70 12.73
CA ALA A 136 26.84 -25.27 14.12
C ALA A 136 25.33 -24.99 14.39
N TYR A 137 24.84 -25.60 15.48
CA TYR A 137 23.46 -25.39 15.95
C TYR A 137 23.40 -24.14 16.81
N SER A 138 23.31 -23.01 16.14
CA SER A 138 23.34 -21.70 16.76
C SER A 138 22.22 -20.84 16.23
N LYS A 139 21.88 -19.78 16.95
CA LYS A 139 20.95 -18.75 16.49
C LYS A 139 21.41 -18.21 15.13
N TYR A 140 20.51 -18.16 14.17
CA TYR A 140 20.75 -17.58 12.87
C TYR A 140 19.97 -16.29 12.74
N GLY A 141 20.65 -15.14 12.97
CA GLY A 141 20.13 -13.81 12.74
C GLY A 141 18.73 -13.48 13.30
N ASN A 142 18.23 -12.34 13.00
CA ASN A 142 16.84 -11.91 13.32
C ASN A 142 15.95 -12.13 12.08
N LYS A 143 15.64 -13.38 11.78
CA LYS A 143 15.01 -13.81 10.52
C LYS A 143 13.75 -13.03 10.11
N LEU A 144 12.96 -12.57 11.07
CA LEU A 144 11.77 -11.78 10.79
C LEU A 144 12.12 -10.34 10.42
N GLU A 145 13.08 -9.74 11.10
CA GLU A 145 13.52 -8.37 10.80
C GLU A 145 14.32 -8.32 9.49
N ASP A 146 15.20 -9.30 9.27
CA ASP A 146 16.01 -9.42 8.05
C ASP A 146 15.18 -9.69 6.79
N TYR A 147 13.93 -10.17 6.95
CA TYR A 147 13.02 -10.43 5.84
C TYR A 147 12.46 -9.14 5.25
N PHE A 148 12.26 -8.12 6.09
CA PHE A 148 11.66 -6.88 5.64
C PHE A 148 12.68 -5.88 5.11
N ASN A 149 12.32 -5.20 4.05
CA ASN A 149 13.07 -4.07 3.54
C ASN A 149 12.70 -2.79 4.31
N THR A 150 13.52 -1.76 4.18
CA THR A 150 13.05 -0.39 4.42
C THR A 150 12.26 0.06 3.20
N GLY A 151 10.98 0.36 3.41
CA GLY A 151 10.13 0.92 2.38
C GLY A 151 10.53 2.37 2.09
N PHE A 152 10.47 2.75 0.83
CA PHE A 152 10.71 4.12 0.39
C PHE A 152 9.73 4.50 -0.70
N ALA A 153 8.95 5.54 -0.45
CA ALA A 153 8.05 6.11 -1.44
C ALA A 153 8.41 7.56 -1.72
N HIS A 154 8.38 7.95 -2.98
CA HIS A 154 8.48 9.36 -3.36
C HIS A 154 7.47 9.69 -4.45
N ASN A 155 6.82 10.83 -4.25
CA ASN A 155 5.83 11.36 -5.17
C ASN A 155 6.26 12.74 -5.62
N HIS A 156 6.14 13.02 -6.90
CA HIS A 156 6.40 14.30 -7.50
C HIS A 156 5.23 14.70 -8.38
N ASN A 157 4.73 15.91 -8.19
CA ASN A 157 3.68 16.47 -9.03
C ASN A 157 4.09 17.88 -9.49
N VAL A 158 3.99 18.12 -10.79
CA VAL A 158 4.16 19.45 -11.39
C VAL A 158 2.87 19.81 -12.08
N SER A 159 2.29 20.94 -11.75
CA SER A 159 1.12 21.45 -12.46
C SER A 159 1.35 22.87 -12.94
N ILE A 160 0.84 23.14 -14.13
CA ILE A 160 0.77 24.48 -14.73
C ILE A 160 -0.68 24.88 -14.86
N SER A 161 -0.96 26.12 -14.60
CA SER A 161 -2.32 26.68 -14.76
C SER A 161 -2.26 28.07 -15.33
N ASN A 162 -3.26 28.41 -16.12
CA ASN A 162 -3.47 29.78 -16.59
C ASN A 162 -4.95 30.11 -16.46
N VAL A 163 -5.23 31.25 -15.86
CA VAL A 163 -6.58 31.75 -15.64
C VAL A 163 -6.68 33.13 -16.25
N THR A 164 -7.68 33.31 -17.08
CA THR A 164 -8.09 34.59 -17.68
C THR A 164 -9.58 34.81 -17.44
N ASP A 165 -10.09 36.00 -17.68
CA ASP A 165 -11.52 36.31 -17.56
C ASP A 165 -12.43 35.36 -18.35
N LYS A 166 -11.90 34.72 -19.39
CA LYS A 166 -12.68 33.91 -20.35
C LYS A 166 -12.32 32.43 -20.40
N SER A 167 -11.20 32.06 -19.80
CA SER A 167 -10.71 30.68 -19.89
C SER A 167 -9.92 30.25 -18.66
N HIS A 168 -10.06 28.98 -18.31
CA HIS A 168 -9.27 28.31 -17.30
C HIS A 168 -8.57 27.11 -17.94
N PHE A 169 -7.29 27.01 -17.74
CA PHE A 169 -6.47 25.88 -18.17
C PHE A 169 -5.64 25.37 -17.02
N ARG A 170 -5.60 24.06 -16.86
CA ARG A 170 -4.68 23.37 -15.95
C ARG A 170 -4.18 22.10 -16.62
N ALA A 171 -2.92 21.82 -16.49
CA ALA A 171 -2.34 20.54 -16.79
C ALA A 171 -1.41 20.10 -15.64
N SER A 172 -1.40 18.82 -15.32
CA SER A 172 -0.51 18.29 -14.32
C SER A 172 0.20 17.02 -14.79
N PHE A 173 1.41 16.83 -14.27
CA PHE A 173 2.20 15.63 -14.44
C PHE A 173 2.65 15.13 -13.07
N GLY A 174 2.27 13.89 -12.74
CA GLY A 174 2.61 13.23 -11.50
C GLY A 174 3.44 11.97 -11.74
N SER A 175 4.44 11.76 -10.91
CA SER A 175 5.23 10.51 -10.84
C SER A 175 5.26 10.03 -9.40
N SER A 176 4.90 8.77 -9.19
CA SER A 176 4.90 8.10 -7.90
C SER A 176 5.68 6.80 -8.00
N ASN A 177 6.69 6.64 -7.16
CA ASN A 177 7.45 5.42 -7.03
C ASN A 177 7.35 4.94 -5.59
N ASN A 178 6.95 3.72 -5.40
CA ASN A 178 6.81 3.11 -4.08
C ASN A 178 7.53 1.77 -4.06
N LYS A 179 8.47 1.63 -3.13
CA LYS A 179 9.11 0.37 -2.76
C LYS A 179 8.59 0.01 -1.38
N GLY A 180 7.88 -1.10 -1.28
CA GLY A 180 7.26 -1.56 -0.04
C GLY A 180 8.22 -2.23 0.93
N LEU A 181 7.66 -2.70 2.04
CA LEU A 181 8.38 -3.41 3.10
C LEU A 181 8.73 -4.86 2.71
N PHE A 182 7.90 -5.46 1.87
CA PHE A 182 8.12 -6.84 1.45
C PHE A 182 9.13 -6.93 0.31
N PRO A 183 9.94 -8.00 0.25
CA PRO A 183 10.80 -8.25 -0.90
C PRO A 183 9.99 -8.26 -2.21
N ASN A 184 10.53 -7.59 -3.25
CA ASN A 184 9.93 -7.47 -4.58
C ASN A 184 8.62 -6.67 -4.67
N GLU A 185 8.19 -6.02 -3.61
CA GLU A 185 7.05 -5.11 -3.64
C GLU A 185 7.47 -3.76 -4.23
N LYS A 186 6.93 -3.44 -5.41
CA LYS A 186 7.20 -2.18 -6.11
C LYS A 186 5.97 -1.72 -6.88
N LEU A 187 5.68 -0.42 -6.81
CA LEU A 187 4.65 0.23 -7.59
C LEU A 187 5.21 1.52 -8.20
N ASP A 188 5.20 1.60 -9.52
CA ASP A 188 5.53 2.82 -10.26
C ASP A 188 4.27 3.32 -10.96
N LYS A 189 3.98 4.63 -10.84
CA LYS A 189 2.78 5.25 -11.38
C LYS A 189 3.11 6.59 -12.02
N ILE A 190 2.50 6.86 -13.17
CA ILE A 190 2.57 8.14 -13.86
C ILE A 190 1.14 8.61 -14.11
N ASN A 191 0.84 9.84 -13.75
CA ASN A 191 -0.44 10.50 -13.98
C ASN A 191 -0.24 11.72 -14.86
N ILE A 192 -1.16 11.92 -15.79
CA ILE A 192 -1.22 13.11 -16.66
C ILE A 192 -2.68 13.57 -16.66
N ASP A 193 -2.91 14.83 -16.34
CA ASP A 193 -4.23 15.40 -16.19
C ASP A 193 -4.29 16.80 -16.85
#